data_5df81ec8f71bd10be371de19aa031c1d
#
_entry.id   5df81ec8f71bd10be371de19aa031c1d
#
_cell.length_a   1.000
_cell.length_b   1.000
_cell.length_c   1.000
_cell.angle_alpha   90.00
_cell.angle_beta   90.00
_cell.angle_gamma   90.00
#
_symmetry.space_group_name_H-M   'P 1'
#
loop_
_entity.id
_entity.type
_entity.pdbx_description
1 polymer ?
#
loop_
_entity_poly.entity_id
_entity_poly.type
_entity_poly.pdbx_seq_one_letter_code
_entity_poly.pdbx_strand_id
1 'polypeptide(L)'
;MRRVRTLGLLGTGVIGGGWAARALHFGIDVVAADLRPEMEDWIRGAVANAEGALSRLTLAPLPPKGKLSFTTDPNAMARQADFIQENIPEQLQLKQRVLADMSRHAPPDVVIASSTSGLRPSDLQLGMAAPERFLVAHPFNPVYLLPLVELVGGRQTAAATLDGAARFFTYIGMHPLKVRREVPGHLTDRLQEALWREILHMVNEDVATTGELDDSIVYGPGLRWAGMGTNLIYHLAGGETGMRHMLRQFGPALKWPWTRLEAPELTEELIDKMVAGTHAQAAGRSIRELERLRDDYLVAIQQVLREYNIGAGATLRSLEERLYEESAAAARERVRTAADAGAPAAGEPLRLLEIAVRPEWVDYNGHMTDSRYLQVFGDATDALLRYAGVDEAYRGSGRAMYTVETRVSHKTGARALEPLYVTTRVLEVGDQHVRLAHALHRRRDDELVAGAEQVYVHVSTPTGKATPMDAAVRARLAQLEASPGGGHPEDRRS
;
A
#
# COMPACT_ATOMS: atom_id res chain seq x y z
N MET A 1 1.04 -16.25 -15.38
CA MET A 1 2.02 -16.04 -14.29
C MET A 1 1.39 -16.49 -12.98
N ARG A 2 2.09 -17.31 -12.21
CA ARG A 2 1.71 -17.78 -10.87
C ARG A 2 1.63 -16.58 -9.90
N ARG A 3 0.88 -16.68 -8.81
CA ARG A 3 0.92 -15.67 -7.73
C ARG A 3 2.33 -15.58 -7.15
N VAL A 4 2.91 -14.40 -7.15
CA VAL A 4 4.23 -14.16 -6.55
C VAL A 4 4.09 -14.23 -5.02
N ARG A 5 4.83 -15.12 -4.41
CA ARG A 5 4.94 -15.26 -2.95
C ARG A 5 6.33 -14.91 -2.46
N THR A 6 7.33 -15.13 -3.32
CA THR A 6 8.75 -14.89 -3.03
C THR A 6 9.36 -14.00 -4.08
N LEU A 7 9.86 -12.85 -3.67
CA LEU A 7 10.65 -11.93 -4.49
C LEU A 7 12.14 -12.23 -4.29
N GLY A 8 12.82 -12.59 -5.38
CA GLY A 8 14.27 -12.65 -5.42
C GLY A 8 14.84 -11.26 -5.70
N LEU A 9 15.74 -10.78 -4.88
CA LEU A 9 16.44 -9.51 -5.07
C LEU A 9 17.93 -9.77 -5.30
N LEU A 10 18.44 -9.37 -6.44
CA LEU A 10 19.87 -9.36 -6.72
C LEU A 10 20.43 -7.95 -6.60
N GLY A 11 21.41 -7.76 -5.72
CA GLY A 11 21.94 -6.44 -5.36
C GLY A 11 21.08 -5.76 -4.29
N THR A 12 21.68 -5.56 -3.13
CA THR A 12 21.00 -5.10 -1.90
C THR A 12 21.30 -3.65 -1.53
N GLY A 13 21.71 -2.82 -2.50
CA GLY A 13 21.91 -1.39 -2.33
C GLY A 13 20.59 -0.63 -2.03
N VAL A 14 20.61 0.69 -2.15
CA VAL A 14 19.47 1.58 -1.82
C VAL A 14 18.17 1.14 -2.54
N ILE A 15 18.25 0.82 -3.82
CA ILE A 15 17.09 0.39 -4.62
C ILE A 15 16.61 -1.00 -4.17
N GLY A 16 17.54 -1.98 -4.02
CA GLY A 16 17.20 -3.32 -3.54
C GLY A 16 16.59 -3.31 -2.13
N GLY A 17 17.15 -2.49 -1.22
CA GLY A 17 16.60 -2.30 0.12
C GLY A 17 15.19 -1.71 0.11
N GLY A 18 14.92 -0.76 -0.78
CA GLY A 18 13.59 -0.18 -0.97
C GLY A 18 12.57 -1.20 -1.53
N TRP A 19 12.96 -2.05 -2.48
CA TRP A 19 12.15 -3.16 -2.95
C TRP A 19 11.84 -4.17 -1.85
N ALA A 20 12.86 -4.54 -1.05
CA ALA A 20 12.69 -5.45 0.08
C ALA A 20 11.67 -4.90 1.07
N ALA A 21 11.83 -3.64 1.48
CA ALA A 21 10.92 -3.00 2.44
C ALA A 21 9.47 -3.02 1.96
N ARG A 22 9.22 -2.63 0.70
CA ARG A 22 7.88 -2.63 0.13
C ARG A 22 7.30 -4.05 0.02
N ALA A 23 8.04 -5.01 -0.54
CA ALA A 23 7.57 -6.38 -0.71
C ALA A 23 7.20 -7.04 0.62
N LEU A 24 8.08 -6.94 1.62
CA LEU A 24 7.85 -7.48 2.97
C LEU A 24 6.63 -6.86 3.63
N HIS A 25 6.44 -5.56 3.49
CA HIS A 25 5.30 -4.83 4.06
C HIS A 25 3.95 -5.34 3.51
N PHE A 26 3.91 -5.72 2.23
CA PHE A 26 2.73 -6.28 1.59
C PHE A 26 2.67 -7.81 1.57
N GLY A 27 3.38 -8.47 2.50
CA GLY A 27 3.26 -9.92 2.75
C GLY A 27 3.97 -10.81 1.73
N ILE A 28 4.94 -10.27 0.97
CA ILE A 28 5.77 -11.03 0.05
C ILE A 28 7.09 -11.37 0.74
N ASP A 29 7.45 -12.66 0.75
CA ASP A 29 8.76 -13.09 1.24
C ASP A 29 9.87 -12.59 0.31
N VAL A 30 11.03 -12.29 0.87
CA VAL A 30 12.18 -11.79 0.11
C VAL A 30 13.39 -12.69 0.34
N VAL A 31 13.98 -13.16 -0.75
CA VAL A 31 15.31 -13.77 -0.76
C VAL A 31 16.26 -12.77 -1.41
N ALA A 32 17.06 -12.09 -0.61
CA ALA A 32 18.02 -11.11 -1.07
C ALA A 32 19.38 -11.77 -1.33
N ALA A 33 20.05 -11.38 -2.42
CA ALA A 33 21.37 -11.88 -2.77
C ALA A 33 22.35 -10.74 -3.04
N ASP A 34 23.53 -10.79 -2.42
CA ASP A 34 24.67 -9.92 -2.70
C ASP A 34 25.95 -10.74 -2.52
N LEU A 35 26.99 -10.41 -3.26
CA LEU A 35 28.28 -11.12 -3.15
C LEU A 35 29.00 -10.81 -1.83
N ARG A 36 28.64 -9.72 -1.16
CA ARG A 36 29.26 -9.24 0.08
C ARG A 36 28.40 -9.61 1.27
N PRO A 37 28.87 -10.46 2.21
CA PRO A 37 28.08 -10.90 3.36
C PRO A 37 27.59 -9.75 4.26
N GLU A 38 28.37 -8.67 4.39
CA GLU A 38 28.02 -7.50 5.20
C GLU A 38 26.77 -6.76 4.70
N MET A 39 26.33 -7.02 3.48
CA MET A 39 25.11 -6.45 2.94
C MET A 39 23.84 -7.06 3.56
N GLU A 40 23.94 -8.15 4.31
CA GLU A 40 22.81 -8.66 5.09
C GLU A 40 22.38 -7.66 6.17
N ASP A 41 23.31 -7.16 6.96
CA ASP A 41 23.02 -6.17 8.00
C ASP A 41 22.53 -4.86 7.40
N TRP A 42 23.10 -4.46 6.29
CA TRP A 42 22.70 -3.25 5.58
C TRP A 42 21.24 -3.32 5.10
N ILE A 43 20.84 -4.40 4.43
CA ILE A 43 19.45 -4.53 3.93
C ILE A 43 18.45 -4.64 5.08
N ARG A 44 18.79 -5.31 6.18
CA ARG A 44 17.96 -5.35 7.39
C ARG A 44 17.76 -3.97 7.98
N GLY A 45 18.84 -3.17 8.05
CA GLY A 45 18.79 -1.77 8.48
C GLY A 45 17.94 -0.89 7.55
N ALA A 46 18.06 -1.06 6.24
CA ALA A 46 17.26 -0.33 5.24
C ALA A 46 15.75 -0.65 5.38
N VAL A 47 15.40 -1.92 5.57
CA VAL A 47 14.01 -2.36 5.80
C VAL A 47 13.46 -1.76 7.10
N ALA A 48 14.23 -1.81 8.19
CA ALA A 48 13.82 -1.24 9.47
C ALA A 48 13.61 0.29 9.40
N ASN A 49 14.48 0.99 8.66
CA ASN A 49 14.35 2.44 8.45
C ASN A 49 13.07 2.81 7.66
N ALA A 50 12.69 2.02 6.67
CA ALA A 50 11.49 2.26 5.85
C ALA A 50 10.19 1.97 6.59
N GLU A 51 10.21 1.11 7.61
CA GLU A 51 9.01 0.63 8.31
C GLU A 51 8.20 1.74 8.97
N GLY A 52 8.88 2.74 9.53
CA GLY A 52 8.22 3.89 10.16
C GLY A 52 7.39 4.74 9.19
N ALA A 53 7.81 4.86 7.93
CA ALA A 53 7.06 5.57 6.89
C ALA A 53 5.96 4.67 6.29
N LEU A 54 6.27 3.41 5.99
CA LEU A 54 5.31 2.46 5.43
C LEU A 54 4.12 2.20 6.35
N SER A 55 4.35 2.09 7.66
CA SER A 55 3.27 1.86 8.64
C SER A 55 2.28 3.04 8.75
N ARG A 56 2.69 4.24 8.31
CA ARG A 56 1.85 5.45 8.28
C ARG A 56 1.20 5.69 6.91
N LEU A 57 1.63 4.98 5.87
CA LEU A 57 1.15 5.19 4.50
C LEU A 57 -0.31 4.81 4.36
N THR A 58 -0.70 3.68 4.94
CA THR A 58 -2.08 3.19 4.96
C THR A 58 -2.44 2.59 6.30
N LEU A 59 -3.72 2.62 6.60
CA LEU A 59 -4.36 2.07 7.81
C LEU A 59 -5.24 0.88 7.48
N ALA A 60 -5.34 0.55 6.19
CA ALA A 60 -6.00 -0.66 5.76
C ALA A 60 -5.31 -1.89 6.39
N PRO A 61 -6.07 -2.94 6.72
CA PRO A 61 -5.53 -4.16 7.28
C PRO A 61 -4.51 -4.77 6.31
N LEU A 62 -3.26 -4.86 6.74
CA LEU A 62 -2.18 -5.44 5.95
C LEU A 62 -2.12 -6.96 6.15
N PRO A 63 -1.67 -7.72 5.15
CA PRO A 63 -1.34 -9.12 5.34
C PRO A 63 -0.20 -9.28 6.37
N PRO A 64 0.01 -10.47 6.94
CA PRO A 64 1.19 -10.73 7.74
C PRO A 64 2.45 -10.36 6.97
N LYS A 65 3.39 -9.67 7.64
CA LYS A 65 4.65 -9.23 7.04
C LYS A 65 5.43 -10.42 6.48
N GLY A 66 5.98 -10.27 5.28
CA GLY A 66 6.84 -11.26 4.65
C GLY A 66 8.15 -11.49 5.42
N LYS A 67 8.84 -12.58 5.12
CA LYS A 67 10.11 -12.97 5.73
C LYS A 67 11.29 -12.57 4.84
N LEU A 68 12.32 -11.96 5.44
CA LEU A 68 13.58 -11.66 4.76
C LEU A 68 14.61 -12.76 5.03
N SER A 69 15.15 -13.34 3.98
CA SER A 69 16.34 -14.19 3.99
C SER A 69 17.43 -13.58 3.10
N PHE A 70 18.68 -13.93 3.40
CA PHE A 70 19.85 -13.44 2.67
C PHE A 70 20.74 -14.61 2.24
N THR A 71 21.40 -14.47 1.10
CA THR A 71 22.39 -15.42 0.59
C THR A 71 23.48 -14.71 -0.20
N THR A 72 24.69 -15.29 -0.22
CA THR A 72 25.77 -14.85 -1.10
C THR A 72 25.78 -15.59 -2.45
N ASP A 73 24.86 -16.53 -2.66
CA ASP A 73 24.68 -17.27 -3.93
C ASP A 73 23.47 -16.75 -4.71
N PRO A 74 23.67 -15.94 -5.79
CA PRO A 74 22.58 -15.45 -6.64
C PRO A 74 21.76 -16.58 -7.28
N ASN A 75 22.38 -17.72 -7.56
CA ASN A 75 21.70 -18.85 -8.18
C ASN A 75 20.79 -19.60 -7.18
N ALA A 76 21.19 -19.65 -5.91
CA ALA A 76 20.33 -20.16 -4.85
C ALA A 76 19.09 -19.28 -4.65
N MET A 77 19.24 -17.96 -4.71
CA MET A 77 18.12 -17.00 -4.71
C MET A 77 17.21 -17.22 -5.93
N ALA A 78 17.80 -17.30 -7.15
CA ALA A 78 17.03 -17.43 -8.38
C ALA A 78 16.15 -18.69 -8.41
N ARG A 79 16.63 -19.80 -7.86
CA ARG A 79 15.88 -21.07 -7.76
C ARG A 79 14.66 -21.00 -6.84
N GLN A 80 14.65 -20.08 -5.87
CA GLN A 80 13.60 -19.95 -4.87
C GLN A 80 12.55 -18.86 -5.22
N ALA A 81 12.86 -18.00 -6.17
CA ALA A 81 12.05 -16.84 -6.51
C ALA A 81 10.84 -17.19 -7.39
N ASP A 82 9.72 -16.48 -7.18
CA ASP A 82 8.56 -16.42 -8.09
C ASP A 82 8.64 -15.21 -9.03
N PHE A 83 9.44 -14.20 -8.67
CA PHE A 83 9.76 -13.00 -9.44
C PHE A 83 11.15 -12.53 -9.02
N ILE A 84 11.98 -12.08 -9.96
CA ILE A 84 13.33 -11.59 -9.68
C ILE A 84 13.46 -10.14 -10.09
N GLN A 85 14.03 -9.32 -9.18
CA GLN A 85 14.36 -7.92 -9.42
C GLN A 85 15.87 -7.72 -9.28
N GLU A 86 16.56 -7.37 -10.36
CA GLU A 86 17.99 -7.12 -10.42
C GLU A 86 18.29 -5.64 -10.16
N ASN A 87 19.24 -5.35 -9.26
CA ASN A 87 19.62 -4.00 -8.82
C ASN A 87 21.15 -3.85 -8.72
N ILE A 88 21.92 -4.58 -9.55
CA ILE A 88 23.40 -4.48 -9.57
C ILE A 88 23.84 -3.18 -10.27
N PRO A 89 25.15 -2.80 -10.18
CA PRO A 89 25.66 -1.57 -10.79
C PRO A 89 25.33 -1.40 -12.27
N GLU A 90 25.16 -0.15 -12.71
CA GLU A 90 24.70 0.26 -14.04
C GLU A 90 25.80 0.08 -15.10
N GLN A 91 26.17 -1.17 -15.37
CA GLN A 91 27.19 -1.57 -16.32
C GLN A 91 26.64 -2.63 -17.26
N LEU A 92 26.46 -2.30 -18.55
CA LEU A 92 25.80 -3.15 -19.54
C LEU A 92 26.36 -4.57 -19.58
N GLN A 93 27.69 -4.73 -19.71
CA GLN A 93 28.32 -6.04 -19.84
C GLN A 93 28.20 -6.87 -18.56
N LEU A 94 28.23 -6.22 -17.38
CA LEU A 94 28.02 -6.89 -16.11
C LEU A 94 26.58 -7.42 -16.02
N LYS A 95 25.61 -6.56 -16.30
CA LYS A 95 24.18 -6.93 -16.27
C LYS A 95 23.89 -8.04 -17.28
N GLN A 96 24.41 -7.98 -18.50
CA GLN A 96 24.23 -9.03 -19.51
C GLN A 96 24.72 -10.40 -19.02
N ARG A 97 25.95 -10.47 -18.47
CA ARG A 97 26.50 -11.72 -17.92
C ARG A 97 25.65 -12.29 -16.78
N VAL A 98 25.27 -11.43 -15.84
CA VAL A 98 24.52 -11.84 -14.66
C VAL A 98 23.09 -12.25 -15.02
N LEU A 99 22.42 -11.50 -15.88
CA LEU A 99 21.07 -11.81 -16.35
C LEU A 99 21.04 -13.10 -17.19
N ALA A 100 22.05 -13.31 -18.05
CA ALA A 100 22.20 -14.53 -18.81
C ALA A 100 22.40 -15.76 -17.89
N ASP A 101 23.21 -15.63 -16.85
CA ASP A 101 23.42 -16.71 -15.87
C ASP A 101 22.15 -16.99 -15.06
N MET A 102 21.54 -15.94 -14.52
CA MET A 102 20.31 -16.03 -13.73
C MET A 102 19.15 -16.63 -14.52
N SER A 103 19.04 -16.30 -15.81
CA SER A 103 17.98 -16.84 -16.68
C SER A 103 18.06 -18.36 -16.88
N ARG A 104 19.22 -18.98 -16.67
CA ARG A 104 19.42 -20.43 -16.71
C ARG A 104 19.03 -21.12 -15.41
N HIS A 105 19.12 -20.43 -14.29
CA HIS A 105 18.88 -21.00 -12.95
C HIS A 105 17.48 -20.74 -12.41
N ALA A 106 16.84 -19.64 -12.84
CA ALA A 106 15.48 -19.33 -12.45
C ALA A 106 14.46 -20.31 -13.08
N PRO A 107 13.42 -20.72 -12.37
CA PRO A 107 12.34 -21.54 -12.92
C PRO A 107 11.76 -20.94 -14.22
N PRO A 108 11.27 -21.75 -15.16
CA PRO A 108 10.92 -21.30 -16.52
C PRO A 108 9.76 -20.30 -16.58
N ASP A 109 8.91 -20.25 -15.56
CA ASP A 109 7.76 -19.34 -15.46
C ASP A 109 8.05 -18.04 -14.67
N VAL A 110 9.28 -17.88 -14.16
CA VAL A 110 9.69 -16.72 -13.35
C VAL A 110 10.06 -15.54 -14.24
N VAL A 111 9.46 -14.40 -13.97
CA VAL A 111 9.79 -13.12 -14.59
C VAL A 111 11.09 -12.59 -13.99
N ILE A 112 11.97 -12.10 -14.83
CA ILE A 112 13.22 -11.43 -14.44
C ILE A 112 13.09 -9.96 -14.85
N ALA A 113 13.26 -9.05 -13.90
CA ALA A 113 13.21 -7.62 -14.12
C ALA A 113 14.51 -6.95 -13.71
N SER A 114 14.87 -5.85 -14.37
CA SER A 114 16.01 -5.00 -13.99
C SER A 114 15.53 -3.61 -13.56
N SER A 115 16.17 -3.07 -12.54
CA SER A 115 15.95 -1.70 -12.05
C SER A 115 16.81 -0.67 -12.80
N THR A 116 17.38 -0.99 -13.95
CA THR A 116 18.22 -0.07 -14.72
C THR A 116 17.45 1.24 -15.03
N SER A 117 18.14 2.37 -14.88
CA SER A 117 17.57 3.70 -15.14
C SER A 117 17.62 4.11 -16.61
N GLY A 118 18.52 3.52 -17.41
CA GLY A 118 18.72 4.00 -18.76
C GLY A 118 19.04 2.96 -19.83
N LEU A 119 19.47 1.74 -19.45
CA LEU A 119 19.84 0.71 -20.40
C LEU A 119 18.59 0.10 -21.05
N ARG A 120 18.65 -0.07 -22.38
CA ARG A 120 17.51 -0.64 -23.10
C ARG A 120 17.35 -2.12 -22.78
N PRO A 121 16.14 -2.62 -22.54
CA PRO A 121 15.91 -4.03 -22.26
C PRO A 121 16.37 -4.93 -23.43
N SER A 122 16.26 -4.50 -24.68
CA SER A 122 16.78 -5.29 -25.84
C SER A 122 18.28 -5.53 -25.78
N ASP A 123 19.05 -4.59 -25.24
CA ASP A 123 20.49 -4.75 -25.09
C ASP A 123 20.81 -5.67 -23.90
N LEU A 124 20.00 -5.61 -22.84
CA LEU A 124 20.14 -6.47 -21.65
C LEU A 124 19.73 -7.93 -21.91
N GLN A 125 18.83 -8.17 -22.86
CA GLN A 125 18.36 -9.52 -23.23
C GLN A 125 19.41 -10.39 -23.93
N LEU A 126 20.53 -9.79 -24.37
CA LEU A 126 21.55 -10.52 -25.11
C LEU A 126 22.17 -11.64 -24.25
N GLY A 127 22.11 -12.87 -24.76
CA GLY A 127 22.65 -14.06 -24.10
C GLY A 127 21.75 -14.68 -23.03
N MET A 128 20.59 -14.16 -22.76
CA MET A 128 19.61 -14.80 -21.86
C MET A 128 19.04 -16.07 -22.49
N ALA A 129 18.83 -17.09 -21.67
CA ALA A 129 18.23 -18.36 -22.09
C ALA A 129 16.73 -18.25 -22.42
N ALA A 130 16.02 -17.30 -21.76
CA ALA A 130 14.60 -17.06 -21.95
C ALA A 130 14.31 -15.54 -21.91
N PRO A 131 14.70 -14.81 -22.98
CA PRO A 131 14.58 -13.36 -23.03
C PRO A 131 13.13 -12.85 -23.07
N GLU A 132 12.17 -13.72 -23.46
CA GLU A 132 10.74 -13.40 -23.48
C GLU A 132 10.15 -13.11 -22.10
N ARG A 133 10.78 -13.59 -21.03
CA ARG A 133 10.37 -13.35 -19.64
C ARG A 133 11.15 -12.23 -18.94
N PHE A 134 11.94 -11.46 -19.67
CA PHE A 134 12.69 -10.32 -19.17
C PHE A 134 12.02 -8.99 -19.53
N LEU A 135 12.06 -8.03 -18.60
CA LEU A 135 11.69 -6.64 -18.81
C LEU A 135 12.54 -5.71 -17.92
N VAL A 136 12.50 -4.42 -18.19
CA VAL A 136 12.93 -3.42 -17.22
C VAL A 136 11.72 -3.04 -16.37
N ALA A 137 11.89 -3.04 -15.04
CA ALA A 137 10.95 -2.51 -14.06
C ALA A 137 11.67 -1.44 -13.24
N HIS A 138 11.65 -0.22 -13.76
CA HIS A 138 12.40 0.90 -13.24
C HIS A 138 11.61 1.62 -12.12
N PRO A 139 12.09 1.60 -10.87
CA PRO A 139 11.46 2.28 -9.74
C PRO A 139 12.04 3.67 -9.53
N PHE A 140 11.43 4.43 -8.61
CA PHE A 140 11.95 5.72 -8.15
C PHE A 140 12.24 5.69 -6.64
N ASN A 141 13.35 6.29 -6.25
CA ASN A 141 13.77 6.36 -4.85
C ASN A 141 13.00 7.48 -4.11
N PRO A 142 12.39 7.18 -2.94
CA PRO A 142 12.39 5.93 -2.18
C PRO A 142 11.36 4.93 -2.71
N VAL A 143 11.83 3.74 -3.12
CA VAL A 143 11.00 2.69 -3.74
C VAL A 143 9.84 2.25 -2.84
N TYR A 144 10.04 2.29 -1.54
CA TYR A 144 9.00 1.92 -0.58
C TYR A 144 7.86 2.94 -0.45
N LEU A 145 8.02 4.19 -0.90
CA LEU A 145 6.96 5.22 -0.87
C LEU A 145 6.48 5.63 -2.26
N LEU A 146 7.39 5.90 -3.21
CA LEU A 146 6.99 6.31 -4.55
C LEU A 146 6.34 5.13 -5.30
N PRO A 147 5.07 5.26 -5.75
CA PRO A 147 4.37 4.14 -6.35
C PRO A 147 4.74 3.88 -7.81
N LEU A 148 5.39 4.82 -8.50
CA LEU A 148 5.70 4.64 -9.92
C LEU A 148 6.69 3.51 -10.15
N VAL A 149 6.37 2.63 -11.11
CA VAL A 149 7.31 1.69 -11.72
C VAL A 149 7.10 1.68 -13.24
N GLU A 150 8.14 2.03 -14.00
CA GLU A 150 8.10 1.99 -15.47
C GLU A 150 8.38 0.56 -15.94
N LEU A 151 7.46 -0.01 -16.71
CA LEU A 151 7.60 -1.33 -17.30
C LEU A 151 7.98 -1.21 -18.77
N VAL A 152 9.20 -1.59 -19.11
CA VAL A 152 9.74 -1.47 -20.46
C VAL A 152 10.08 -2.85 -21.02
N GLY A 153 9.37 -3.26 -22.06
CA GLY A 153 9.69 -4.49 -22.79
C GLY A 153 10.79 -4.25 -23.83
N GLY A 154 11.68 -5.22 -23.98
CA GLY A 154 12.59 -5.28 -25.12
C GLY A 154 11.95 -6.00 -26.30
N ARG A 155 12.71 -6.13 -27.41
CA ARG A 155 12.22 -6.77 -28.65
C ARG A 155 11.73 -8.20 -28.48
N GLN A 156 12.23 -8.93 -27.49
CA GLN A 156 11.88 -10.33 -27.24
C GLN A 156 10.92 -10.50 -26.05
N THR A 157 10.59 -9.44 -25.33
CA THR A 157 9.69 -9.51 -24.16
C THR A 157 8.28 -9.91 -24.59
N ALA A 158 7.75 -10.98 -23.97
CA ALA A 158 6.39 -11.38 -24.23
C ALA A 158 5.37 -10.42 -23.58
N ALA A 159 4.24 -10.16 -24.26
CA ALA A 159 3.17 -9.31 -23.70
C ALA A 159 2.67 -9.85 -22.34
N ALA A 160 2.56 -11.18 -22.20
CA ALA A 160 2.16 -11.82 -20.94
C ALA A 160 3.13 -11.54 -19.77
N THR A 161 4.41 -11.31 -20.06
CA THR A 161 5.43 -10.91 -19.08
C THR A 161 5.16 -9.52 -18.54
N LEU A 162 4.90 -8.55 -19.42
CA LEU A 162 4.52 -7.18 -19.03
C LEU A 162 3.22 -7.15 -18.22
N ASP A 163 2.21 -7.93 -18.64
CA ASP A 163 0.93 -8.01 -17.92
C ASP A 163 1.10 -8.68 -16.56
N GLY A 164 1.93 -9.72 -16.49
CA GLY A 164 2.25 -10.40 -15.23
C GLY A 164 2.97 -9.49 -14.24
N ALA A 165 3.99 -8.76 -14.72
CA ALA A 165 4.71 -7.78 -13.91
C ALA A 165 3.79 -6.65 -13.43
N ALA A 166 2.93 -6.12 -14.31
CA ALA A 166 1.97 -5.09 -13.93
C ALA A 166 1.06 -5.56 -12.78
N ARG A 167 0.50 -6.78 -12.86
CA ARG A 167 -0.32 -7.34 -11.76
C ARG A 167 0.46 -7.47 -10.46
N PHE A 168 1.70 -7.92 -10.51
CA PHE A 168 2.55 -8.04 -9.32
C PHE A 168 2.81 -6.68 -8.67
N PHE A 169 3.23 -5.69 -9.43
CA PHE A 169 3.51 -4.35 -8.90
C PHE A 169 2.24 -3.67 -8.37
N THR A 170 1.09 -3.82 -9.06
CA THR A 170 -0.21 -3.34 -8.54
C THR A 170 -0.55 -4.03 -7.21
N TYR A 171 -0.28 -5.32 -7.07
CA TYR A 171 -0.54 -6.05 -5.81
C TYR A 171 0.24 -5.46 -4.63
N ILE A 172 1.49 -5.05 -4.81
CA ILE A 172 2.29 -4.39 -3.77
C ILE A 172 2.09 -2.87 -3.72
N GLY A 173 0.97 -2.36 -4.25
CA GLY A 173 0.56 -0.96 -4.15
C GLY A 173 1.36 0.01 -5.02
N MET A 174 1.86 -0.44 -6.17
CA MET A 174 2.54 0.42 -7.15
C MET A 174 1.63 0.76 -8.33
N HIS A 175 2.05 1.79 -9.07
CA HIS A 175 1.46 2.22 -10.33
C HIS A 175 2.36 1.80 -11.51
N PRO A 176 2.09 0.66 -12.16
CA PRO A 176 2.90 0.18 -13.28
C PRO A 176 2.57 0.98 -14.56
N LEU A 177 3.52 1.79 -15.00
CA LEU A 177 3.44 2.55 -16.25
C LEU A 177 4.09 1.75 -17.39
N LYS A 178 3.28 1.17 -18.27
CA LYS A 178 3.79 0.44 -19.44
C LYS A 178 4.32 1.41 -20.49
N VAL A 179 5.61 1.36 -20.76
CA VAL A 179 6.28 2.16 -21.80
C VAL A 179 6.07 1.51 -23.15
N ARG A 180 5.54 2.23 -24.11
CA ARG A 180 5.13 1.70 -25.43
C ARG A 180 6.30 1.23 -26.30
N ARG A 181 7.46 1.84 -26.15
CA ARG A 181 8.71 1.49 -26.88
C ARG A 181 9.90 1.80 -25.99
N GLU A 182 10.90 0.94 -26.03
CA GLU A 182 12.17 1.19 -25.35
C GLU A 182 12.87 2.42 -25.91
N VAL A 183 13.29 3.29 -25.01
CA VAL A 183 14.13 4.46 -25.31
C VAL A 183 15.19 4.58 -24.21
N PRO A 184 16.38 5.13 -24.51
CA PRO A 184 17.37 5.43 -23.48
C PRO A 184 16.78 6.37 -22.41
N GLY A 185 17.00 6.08 -21.12
CA GLY A 185 16.47 6.87 -19.99
C GLY A 185 14.96 6.75 -19.79
N HIS A 186 14.32 5.79 -20.43
CA HIS A 186 12.86 5.54 -20.35
C HIS A 186 12.04 6.82 -20.52
N LEU A 187 10.98 7.05 -19.74
CA LEU A 187 10.19 8.29 -19.83
C LEU A 187 10.60 9.30 -18.77
N THR A 188 10.62 8.87 -17.51
CA THR A 188 10.75 9.79 -16.37
C THR A 188 12.16 10.32 -16.24
N ASP A 189 13.20 9.46 -16.34
CA ASP A 189 14.59 9.92 -16.27
C ASP A 189 14.94 10.82 -17.45
N ARG A 190 14.40 10.54 -18.64
CA ARG A 190 14.60 11.44 -19.77
C ARG A 190 14.03 12.85 -19.54
N LEU A 191 12.88 12.95 -18.84
CA LEU A 191 12.30 14.24 -18.47
C LEU A 191 13.10 14.90 -17.34
N GLN A 192 13.53 14.13 -16.33
CA GLN A 192 14.37 14.64 -15.24
C GLN A 192 15.73 15.12 -15.73
N GLU A 193 16.38 14.37 -16.63
CA GLU A 193 17.66 14.76 -17.22
C GLU A 193 17.59 16.07 -18.01
N ALA A 194 16.49 16.31 -18.70
CA ALA A 194 16.29 17.60 -19.41
C ALA A 194 16.30 18.77 -18.41
N LEU A 195 15.58 18.64 -17.28
CA LEU A 195 15.55 19.63 -16.21
C LEU A 195 16.91 19.77 -15.53
N TRP A 196 17.56 18.63 -15.23
CA TRP A 196 18.87 18.61 -14.55
C TRP A 196 19.95 19.30 -15.35
N ARG A 197 20.00 19.09 -16.66
CA ARG A 197 20.98 19.76 -17.54
C ARG A 197 20.82 21.28 -17.52
N GLU A 198 19.59 21.79 -17.55
CA GLU A 198 19.35 23.23 -17.45
C GLU A 198 19.76 23.79 -16.10
N ILE A 199 19.52 23.07 -14.99
CA ILE A 199 20.00 23.45 -13.65
C ILE A 199 21.53 23.57 -13.64
N LEU A 200 22.25 22.59 -14.18
CA LEU A 200 23.71 22.61 -14.25
C LEU A 200 24.24 23.80 -15.05
N HIS A 201 23.60 24.15 -16.16
CA HIS A 201 23.97 25.35 -16.95
C HIS A 201 23.78 26.62 -16.14
N MET A 202 22.61 26.79 -15.50
CA MET A 202 22.32 28.00 -14.72
C MET A 202 23.26 28.20 -13.52
N VAL A 203 23.65 27.10 -12.85
CA VAL A 203 24.64 27.16 -11.76
C VAL A 203 26.05 27.45 -12.30
N ASN A 204 26.44 26.82 -13.42
CA ASN A 204 27.76 27.04 -14.03
C ASN A 204 27.96 28.46 -14.55
N GLU A 205 26.89 29.10 -15.00
CA GLU A 205 26.88 30.46 -15.53
C GLU A 205 26.57 31.56 -14.50
N ASP A 206 26.50 31.16 -13.20
CA ASP A 206 26.16 32.04 -12.08
C ASP A 206 24.81 32.79 -12.28
N VAL A 207 23.86 32.18 -13.01
CA VAL A 207 22.51 32.74 -13.21
C VAL A 207 21.70 32.64 -11.92
N ALA A 208 21.84 31.52 -11.19
CA ALA A 208 21.16 31.29 -9.91
C ALA A 208 21.93 30.26 -9.05
N THR A 209 21.72 30.32 -7.77
CA THR A 209 22.19 29.31 -6.80
C THR A 209 21.32 28.03 -6.86
N THR A 210 21.84 26.92 -6.33
CA THR A 210 21.06 25.68 -6.20
C THR A 210 19.77 25.90 -5.41
N GLY A 211 19.81 26.71 -4.33
CA GLY A 211 18.64 27.03 -3.51
C GLY A 211 17.56 27.80 -4.27
N GLU A 212 17.96 28.84 -5.03
CA GLU A 212 17.00 29.61 -5.85
C GLU A 212 16.35 28.77 -6.95
N LEU A 213 17.10 27.82 -7.54
CA LEU A 213 16.57 26.91 -8.54
C LEU A 213 15.60 25.91 -7.93
N ASP A 214 15.91 25.35 -6.76
CA ASP A 214 14.99 24.48 -6.01
C ASP A 214 13.73 25.25 -5.59
N ASP A 215 13.85 26.47 -5.08
CA ASP A 215 12.72 27.34 -4.72
C ASP A 215 11.81 27.60 -5.93
N SER A 216 12.38 27.83 -7.12
CA SER A 216 11.59 28.03 -8.34
C SER A 216 10.70 26.85 -8.69
N ILE A 217 11.14 25.63 -8.37
CA ILE A 217 10.35 24.40 -8.56
C ILE A 217 9.38 24.17 -7.40
N VAL A 218 9.87 24.21 -6.18
CA VAL A 218 9.10 23.86 -4.96
C VAL A 218 7.91 24.79 -4.75
N TYR A 219 8.11 26.10 -4.87
CA TYR A 219 7.04 27.10 -4.72
C TYR A 219 6.22 27.36 -6.00
N GLY A 220 6.65 26.78 -7.11
CA GLY A 220 6.04 26.97 -8.43
C GLY A 220 5.40 25.70 -8.99
N PRO A 221 5.94 25.20 -10.12
CA PRO A 221 5.33 24.07 -10.84
C PRO A 221 5.30 22.76 -10.05
N GLY A 222 6.23 22.53 -9.13
CA GLY A 222 6.32 21.31 -8.30
C GLY A 222 5.06 21.08 -7.47
N LEU A 223 4.44 22.13 -6.93
CA LEU A 223 3.17 22.00 -6.20
C LEU A 223 2.04 21.42 -7.07
N ARG A 224 2.03 21.73 -8.37
CA ARG A 224 1.03 21.21 -9.31
C ARG A 224 1.35 19.79 -9.76
N TRP A 225 2.64 19.47 -9.90
CA TRP A 225 3.09 18.17 -10.40
C TRP A 225 2.74 17.01 -9.48
N ALA A 226 2.53 17.26 -8.20
CA ALA A 226 2.08 16.21 -7.27
C ALA A 226 0.72 15.59 -7.65
N GLY A 227 -0.18 16.40 -8.21
CA GLY A 227 -1.52 15.93 -8.61
C GLY A 227 -1.77 15.90 -10.12
N MET A 228 -1.04 16.72 -10.90
CA MET A 228 -1.25 16.85 -12.35
C MET A 228 0.08 16.96 -13.08
N GLY A 229 0.27 16.16 -14.12
CA GLY A 229 1.44 16.25 -14.99
C GLY A 229 1.40 17.51 -15.89
N THR A 230 2.54 17.84 -16.47
CA THR A 230 2.74 19.04 -17.32
C THR A 230 1.71 19.17 -18.44
N ASN A 231 1.35 18.07 -19.11
CA ASN A 231 0.39 18.10 -20.22
C ASN A 231 -1.00 18.57 -19.79
N LEU A 232 -1.50 18.07 -18.65
CA LEU A 232 -2.82 18.46 -18.15
C LEU A 232 -2.81 19.90 -17.63
N ILE A 233 -1.71 20.35 -17.02
CA ILE A 233 -1.53 21.73 -16.56
C ILE A 233 -1.55 22.70 -17.77
N TYR A 234 -0.86 22.38 -18.86
CA TYR A 234 -0.87 23.19 -20.07
C TYR A 234 -2.22 23.15 -20.80
N HIS A 235 -2.94 22.03 -20.74
CA HIS A 235 -4.32 21.95 -21.22
C HIS A 235 -5.22 22.98 -20.48
N LEU A 236 -5.12 23.06 -19.15
CA LEU A 236 -5.85 24.04 -18.34
C LEU A 236 -5.42 25.48 -18.64
N ALA A 237 -4.13 25.72 -18.88
CA ALA A 237 -3.61 27.03 -19.25
C ALA A 237 -4.18 27.54 -20.60
N GLY A 238 -4.63 26.65 -21.47
CA GLY A 238 -5.32 26.99 -22.71
C GLY A 238 -6.78 27.44 -22.56
N GLY A 239 -7.30 27.53 -21.35
CA GLY A 239 -8.69 27.91 -21.07
C GLY A 239 -9.70 26.91 -21.65
N GLU A 240 -10.88 27.37 -22.05
CA GLU A 240 -11.95 26.51 -22.57
C GLU A 240 -11.59 25.72 -23.83
N THR A 241 -10.66 26.25 -24.66
CA THR A 241 -10.18 25.57 -25.87
C THR A 241 -8.99 24.66 -25.65
N GLY A 242 -8.46 24.64 -24.42
CA GLY A 242 -7.49 23.67 -23.91
C GLY A 242 -6.16 23.67 -24.68
N MET A 243 -5.55 22.49 -24.80
CA MET A 243 -4.22 22.28 -25.38
C MET A 243 -4.06 22.88 -26.80
N ARG A 244 -5.10 22.87 -27.62
CA ARG A 244 -5.03 23.46 -28.98
C ARG A 244 -4.75 24.95 -28.94
N HIS A 245 -5.39 25.69 -28.03
CA HIS A 245 -5.16 27.11 -27.83
C HIS A 245 -3.76 27.35 -27.26
N MET A 246 -3.39 26.61 -26.23
CA MET A 246 -2.05 26.65 -25.63
C MET A 246 -0.94 26.50 -26.66
N LEU A 247 -1.03 25.49 -27.53
CA LEU A 247 -0.02 25.25 -28.57
C LEU A 247 0.00 26.31 -29.66
N ARG A 248 -1.14 26.89 -30.04
CA ARG A 248 -1.20 27.97 -31.04
C ARG A 248 -0.65 29.28 -30.47
N GLN A 249 -0.96 29.58 -29.22
CA GLN A 249 -0.57 30.83 -28.57
C GLN A 249 0.92 30.83 -28.17
N PHE A 250 1.38 29.76 -27.51
CA PHE A 250 2.72 29.68 -26.97
C PHE A 250 3.69 28.83 -27.80
N GLY A 251 3.21 28.08 -28.79
CA GLY A 251 4.05 27.27 -29.66
C GLY A 251 5.18 28.04 -30.34
N PRO A 252 4.99 29.29 -30.80
CA PRO A 252 6.09 30.10 -31.34
C PRO A 252 7.27 30.27 -30.39
N ALA A 253 7.04 30.32 -29.07
CA ALA A 253 8.08 30.45 -28.04
C ALA A 253 9.01 29.23 -27.94
N LEU A 254 8.57 28.06 -28.42
CA LEU A 254 9.42 26.86 -28.47
C LEU A 254 10.66 27.02 -29.37
N LYS A 255 10.68 28.03 -30.26
CA LYS A 255 11.83 28.36 -31.08
C LYS A 255 12.79 29.37 -30.43
N TRP A 256 12.44 29.87 -29.25
CA TRP A 256 13.27 30.81 -28.51
C TRP A 256 14.35 30.05 -27.73
N PRO A 257 15.53 30.66 -27.50
CA PRO A 257 16.66 30.00 -26.83
C PRO A 257 16.45 29.97 -25.29
N TRP A 258 15.32 29.38 -24.83
CA TRP A 258 15.02 29.29 -23.40
C TRP A 258 15.69 28.10 -22.71
N THR A 259 16.09 27.11 -23.49
CA THR A 259 16.80 25.92 -22.97
C THR A 259 17.97 25.56 -23.88
N ARG A 260 18.96 24.85 -23.33
CA ARG A 260 20.12 24.37 -24.11
C ARG A 260 20.01 22.86 -24.40
N LEU A 261 19.50 22.09 -23.44
CA LEU A 261 19.35 20.63 -23.51
C LEU A 261 20.66 19.84 -23.67
N GLU A 262 21.81 20.47 -23.82
CA GLU A 262 23.13 19.84 -23.77
C GLU A 262 23.67 19.90 -22.34
N ALA A 263 24.35 18.82 -21.90
CA ALA A 263 24.98 18.84 -20.59
C ALA A 263 26.24 19.72 -20.61
N PRO A 264 26.48 20.58 -19.59
CA PRO A 264 27.76 21.26 -19.44
C PRO A 264 28.86 20.25 -19.09
N GLU A 265 30.12 20.64 -19.32
CA GLU A 265 31.25 19.86 -18.82
C GLU A 265 31.28 19.92 -17.29
N LEU A 266 31.41 18.78 -16.64
CA LEU A 266 31.53 18.69 -15.17
C LEU A 266 32.94 19.02 -14.75
N THR A 267 33.24 20.31 -14.66
CA THR A 267 34.51 20.80 -14.13
C THR A 267 34.51 20.72 -12.60
N GLU A 268 35.72 20.67 -11.99
CA GLU A 268 35.85 20.73 -10.52
C GLU A 268 35.19 21.99 -9.93
N GLU A 269 35.26 23.12 -10.63
CA GLU A 269 34.59 24.36 -10.23
C GLU A 269 33.07 24.21 -10.16
N LEU A 270 32.45 23.57 -11.16
CA LEU A 270 31.01 23.29 -11.15
C LEU A 270 30.63 22.31 -10.03
N ILE A 271 31.43 21.25 -9.83
CA ILE A 271 31.23 20.30 -8.74
C ILE A 271 31.29 21.01 -7.39
N ASP A 272 32.28 21.85 -7.16
CA ASP A 272 32.43 22.60 -5.89
C ASP A 272 31.24 23.56 -5.67
N LYS A 273 30.76 24.26 -6.71
CA LYS A 273 29.55 25.10 -6.61
C LYS A 273 28.33 24.30 -6.18
N MET A 274 28.08 23.14 -6.82
CA MET A 274 26.95 22.27 -6.50
C MET A 274 27.04 21.76 -5.06
N VAL A 275 28.20 21.28 -4.64
CA VAL A 275 28.44 20.78 -3.26
C VAL A 275 28.21 21.89 -2.23
N ALA A 276 28.79 23.07 -2.43
CA ALA A 276 28.64 24.20 -1.50
C ALA A 276 27.16 24.64 -1.39
N GLY A 277 26.46 24.73 -2.55
CA GLY A 277 25.05 25.10 -2.58
C GLY A 277 24.16 24.10 -1.85
N THR A 278 24.29 22.81 -2.13
CA THR A 278 23.49 21.77 -1.48
C THR A 278 23.78 21.61 0.01
N HIS A 279 25.03 21.82 0.46
CA HIS A 279 25.36 21.87 1.90
C HIS A 279 24.67 23.06 2.59
N ALA A 280 24.62 24.22 1.95
CA ALA A 280 23.92 25.38 2.48
C ALA A 280 22.40 25.11 2.61
N GLN A 281 21.76 24.49 1.60
CA GLN A 281 20.36 24.09 1.63
C GLN A 281 20.07 23.05 2.73
N ALA A 282 20.97 22.08 2.93
CA ALA A 282 20.84 21.09 3.99
C ALA A 282 20.79 21.72 5.40
N ALA A 283 21.32 22.94 5.57
CA ALA A 283 21.29 23.71 6.81
C ALA A 283 21.77 22.91 8.03
N GLY A 284 22.86 22.17 7.86
CA GLY A 284 23.47 21.33 8.90
C GLY A 284 22.77 19.99 9.17
N ARG A 285 21.68 19.66 8.42
CA ARG A 285 21.02 18.37 8.54
C ARG A 285 21.86 17.27 7.88
N SER A 286 21.92 16.13 8.55
CA SER A 286 22.49 14.91 7.98
C SER A 286 21.59 14.33 6.87
N ILE A 287 22.14 13.47 6.02
CA ILE A 287 21.36 12.74 5.01
C ILE A 287 20.20 11.98 5.66
N ARG A 288 20.41 11.35 6.81
CA ARG A 288 19.35 10.61 7.53
C ARG A 288 18.21 11.49 8.04
N GLU A 289 18.49 12.72 8.43
CA GLU A 289 17.47 13.68 8.83
C GLU A 289 16.67 14.18 7.61
N LEU A 290 17.35 14.40 6.48
CA LEU A 290 16.71 14.77 5.22
C LEU A 290 15.84 13.62 4.66
N GLU A 291 16.30 12.37 4.76
CA GLU A 291 15.50 11.19 4.38
C GLU A 291 14.21 11.11 5.21
N ARG A 292 14.27 11.27 6.54
CA ARG A 292 13.07 11.25 7.39
C ARG A 292 12.10 12.37 7.04
N LEU A 293 12.61 13.59 6.87
CA LEU A 293 11.79 14.73 6.46
C LEU A 293 11.10 14.46 5.12
N ARG A 294 11.82 13.93 4.13
CA ARG A 294 11.27 13.52 2.83
C ARG A 294 10.17 12.49 3.00
N ASP A 295 10.40 11.44 3.77
CA ASP A 295 9.43 10.36 3.98
C ASP A 295 8.17 10.88 4.66
N ASP A 296 8.30 11.76 5.65
CA ASP A 296 7.17 12.37 6.36
C ASP A 296 6.26 13.16 5.41
N TYR A 297 6.82 14.05 4.59
CA TYR A 297 5.98 14.82 3.67
C TYR A 297 5.46 13.98 2.50
N LEU A 298 6.19 12.97 2.01
CA LEU A 298 5.69 12.08 0.96
C LEU A 298 4.49 11.25 1.42
N VAL A 299 4.51 10.77 2.66
CA VAL A 299 3.34 10.11 3.27
C VAL A 299 2.16 11.08 3.34
N ALA A 300 2.38 12.29 3.87
CA ALA A 300 1.33 13.29 4.00
C ALA A 300 0.72 13.69 2.64
N ILE A 301 1.55 13.92 1.62
CA ILE A 301 1.09 14.25 0.25
C ILE A 301 0.25 13.10 -0.33
N GLN A 302 0.70 11.86 -0.22
CA GLN A 302 -0.07 10.71 -0.75
C GLN A 302 -1.42 10.56 -0.05
N GLN A 303 -1.47 10.78 1.27
CA GLN A 303 -2.73 10.79 2.03
C GLN A 303 -3.67 11.91 1.60
N VAL A 304 -3.18 13.13 1.40
CA VAL A 304 -3.97 14.24 0.85
C VAL A 304 -4.49 13.92 -0.55
N LEU A 305 -3.64 13.44 -1.44
CA LEU A 305 -4.03 13.07 -2.81
C LEU A 305 -5.04 11.92 -2.84
N ARG A 306 -5.03 11.01 -1.84
CA ARG A 306 -6.03 9.94 -1.67
C ARG A 306 -7.43 10.51 -1.50
N GLU A 307 -7.61 11.59 -0.72
CA GLU A 307 -8.93 12.23 -0.51
C GLU A 307 -9.52 12.75 -1.83
N TYR A 308 -8.66 13.23 -2.74
CA TYR A 308 -9.06 13.73 -4.05
C TYR A 308 -9.08 12.65 -5.15
N ASN A 309 -8.66 11.42 -4.85
CA ASN A 309 -8.57 10.29 -5.77
C ASN A 309 -7.77 10.61 -7.04
N ILE A 310 -6.61 11.25 -6.90
CA ILE A 310 -5.74 11.66 -8.01
C ILE A 310 -4.28 11.21 -7.79
N GLY A 311 -3.54 11.04 -8.89
CA GLY A 311 -2.12 10.72 -8.89
C GLY A 311 -1.75 9.53 -8.02
N ALA A 312 -0.70 9.66 -7.20
CA ALA A 312 -0.28 8.63 -6.25
C ALA A 312 -1.36 8.28 -5.21
N GLY A 313 -2.23 9.24 -4.88
CA GLY A 313 -3.33 9.02 -3.96
C GLY A 313 -4.41 8.08 -4.51
N ALA A 314 -4.70 8.11 -5.81
CA ALA A 314 -5.61 7.16 -6.44
C ALA A 314 -5.07 5.71 -6.34
N THR A 315 -3.74 5.55 -6.50
CA THR A 315 -3.08 4.25 -6.32
C THR A 315 -3.19 3.75 -4.87
N LEU A 316 -2.96 4.65 -3.90
CA LEU A 316 -3.08 4.33 -2.48
C LEU A 316 -4.53 3.94 -2.13
N ARG A 317 -5.52 4.68 -2.64
CA ARG A 317 -6.94 4.39 -2.42
C ARG A 317 -7.34 3.01 -2.97
N SER A 318 -6.95 2.69 -4.20
CA SER A 318 -7.23 1.38 -4.80
C SER A 318 -6.57 0.23 -4.02
N LEU A 319 -5.36 0.46 -3.49
CA LEU A 319 -4.70 -0.48 -2.61
C LEU A 319 -5.51 -0.69 -1.32
N GLU A 320 -5.94 0.38 -0.66
CA GLU A 320 -6.73 0.32 0.58
C GLU A 320 -8.07 -0.40 0.37
N GLU A 321 -8.80 -0.09 -0.71
CA GLU A 321 -10.06 -0.75 -1.08
C GLU A 321 -9.86 -2.27 -1.16
N ARG A 322 -8.83 -2.74 -1.89
CA ARG A 322 -8.50 -4.16 -1.98
C ARG A 322 -8.15 -4.77 -0.62
N LEU A 323 -7.33 -4.10 0.20
CA LEU A 323 -6.95 -4.59 1.52
C LEU A 323 -8.16 -4.73 2.46
N TYR A 324 -9.10 -3.78 2.40
CA TYR A 324 -10.36 -3.88 3.15
C TYR A 324 -11.25 -5.03 2.67
N GLU A 325 -11.33 -5.26 1.35
CA GLU A 325 -12.09 -6.39 0.78
C GLU A 325 -11.47 -7.74 1.19
N GLU A 326 -10.15 -7.89 1.10
CA GLU A 326 -9.43 -9.08 1.53
C GLU A 326 -9.62 -9.34 3.03
N SER A 327 -9.54 -8.31 3.87
CA SER A 327 -9.79 -8.41 5.31
C SER A 327 -11.23 -8.82 5.63
N ALA A 328 -12.21 -8.22 4.95
CA ALA A 328 -13.62 -8.58 5.10
C ALA A 328 -13.90 -10.02 4.65
N ALA A 329 -13.28 -10.47 3.55
CA ALA A 329 -13.38 -11.85 3.09
C ALA A 329 -12.78 -12.83 4.09
N ALA A 330 -11.59 -12.52 4.64
CA ALA A 330 -10.96 -13.34 5.67
C ALA A 330 -11.78 -13.38 6.97
N ALA A 331 -12.44 -12.29 7.36
CA ALA A 331 -13.34 -12.25 8.50
C ALA A 331 -14.58 -13.14 8.26
N ARG A 332 -15.20 -13.06 7.07
CA ARG A 332 -16.32 -13.95 6.71
C ARG A 332 -15.93 -15.42 6.73
N GLU A 333 -14.74 -15.77 6.24
CA GLU A 333 -14.23 -17.14 6.27
C GLU A 333 -13.98 -17.65 7.70
N ARG A 334 -13.44 -16.81 8.60
CA ARG A 334 -13.30 -17.16 10.02
C ARG A 334 -14.64 -17.44 10.68
N VAL A 335 -15.67 -16.62 10.38
CA VAL A 335 -17.03 -16.85 10.88
C VAL A 335 -17.59 -18.17 10.36
N ARG A 336 -17.40 -18.49 9.08
CA ARG A 336 -17.83 -19.76 8.47
C ARG A 336 -17.13 -20.96 9.11
N THR A 337 -15.79 -20.92 9.23
CA THR A 337 -15.01 -22.00 9.85
C THR A 337 -15.35 -22.19 11.34
N ALA A 338 -15.62 -21.12 12.08
CA ALA A 338 -16.06 -21.19 13.46
C ALA A 338 -17.45 -21.83 13.56
N ALA A 339 -18.35 -21.55 12.61
CA ALA A 339 -19.66 -22.18 12.55
C ALA A 339 -19.60 -23.70 12.25
N ASP A 340 -18.64 -24.10 11.39
CA ASP A 340 -18.42 -25.51 11.03
C ASP A 340 -17.70 -26.30 12.14
N ALA A 341 -16.92 -25.66 13.00
CA ALA A 341 -16.18 -26.30 14.10
C ALA A 341 -17.05 -26.69 15.31
N GLY A 342 -18.34 -26.38 15.29
CA GLY A 342 -19.29 -26.63 16.36
C GLY A 342 -19.53 -25.40 17.24
N ALA A 343 -20.68 -25.39 17.93
CA ALA A 343 -21.03 -24.29 18.80
C ALA A 343 -20.08 -24.25 20.03
N PRO A 344 -19.62 -23.06 20.45
CA PRO A 344 -18.94 -22.89 21.72
C PRO A 344 -19.86 -23.30 22.87
N ALA A 345 -19.30 -23.49 24.07
CA ALA A 345 -20.13 -23.78 25.24
C ALA A 345 -21.18 -22.69 25.47
N ALA A 346 -22.38 -23.07 25.88
CA ALA A 346 -23.47 -22.13 26.10
C ALA A 346 -23.03 -20.99 27.03
N GLY A 347 -23.23 -19.74 26.58
CA GLY A 347 -22.86 -18.54 27.34
C GLY A 347 -21.40 -18.09 27.21
N GLU A 348 -20.54 -18.84 26.51
CA GLU A 348 -19.19 -18.34 26.19
C GLU A 348 -19.25 -17.15 25.19
N PRO A 349 -18.47 -16.08 25.45
CA PRO A 349 -18.46 -14.95 24.53
C PRO A 349 -17.74 -15.31 23.23
N LEU A 350 -18.40 -15.02 22.10
CA LEU A 350 -17.86 -15.22 20.77
C LEU A 350 -16.96 -14.05 20.36
N ARG A 351 -15.75 -14.35 19.90
CA ARG A 351 -14.84 -13.35 19.31
C ARG A 351 -14.86 -13.46 17.79
N LEU A 352 -15.78 -12.76 17.15
CA LEU A 352 -16.00 -12.82 15.71
C LEU A 352 -15.51 -11.58 14.95
N LEU A 353 -15.19 -10.48 15.64
CA LEU A 353 -14.74 -9.22 15.04
C LEU A 353 -13.42 -8.75 15.67
N GLU A 354 -12.44 -8.49 14.81
CA GLU A 354 -11.22 -7.78 15.15
C GLU A 354 -11.05 -6.60 14.22
N ILE A 355 -10.66 -5.44 14.74
CA ILE A 355 -10.51 -4.19 14.02
C ILE A 355 -9.27 -3.43 14.46
N ALA A 356 -8.90 -2.39 13.70
CA ALA A 356 -8.05 -1.31 14.19
C ALA A 356 -8.78 0.02 14.07
N VAL A 357 -8.60 0.90 15.04
CA VAL A 357 -9.19 2.26 15.00
C VAL A 357 -8.60 3.03 13.83
N ARG A 358 -9.44 3.44 12.88
CA ARG A 358 -8.99 4.23 11.74
C ARG A 358 -8.74 5.69 12.19
N PRO A 359 -7.73 6.41 11.64
CA PRO A 359 -7.51 7.81 12.02
C PRO A 359 -8.69 8.73 11.77
N GLU A 360 -9.45 8.49 10.69
CA GLU A 360 -10.67 9.24 10.42
C GLU A 360 -11.81 8.94 11.42
N TRP A 361 -11.59 8.00 12.33
CA TRP A 361 -12.53 7.65 13.39
C TRP A 361 -12.29 8.41 14.68
N VAL A 362 -11.17 9.13 14.80
CA VAL A 362 -10.84 9.89 16.02
C VAL A 362 -11.27 11.35 15.92
N ASP A 363 -11.60 11.90 17.07
CA ASP A 363 -11.95 13.33 17.22
C ASP A 363 -10.71 14.20 17.43
N TYR A 364 -10.93 15.49 17.72
CA TYR A 364 -9.87 16.47 18.01
C TYR A 364 -9.03 16.14 19.26
N ASN A 365 -9.51 15.25 20.16
CA ASN A 365 -8.77 14.75 21.31
C ASN A 365 -7.93 13.50 20.98
N GLY A 366 -8.00 13.00 19.74
CA GLY A 366 -7.32 11.79 19.30
C GLY A 366 -7.96 10.49 19.79
N HIS A 367 -9.22 10.51 20.21
CA HIS A 367 -9.99 9.35 20.63
C HIS A 367 -11.11 9.02 19.66
N MET A 368 -11.42 7.72 19.53
CA MET A 368 -12.48 7.22 18.66
C MET A 368 -13.82 7.87 19.01
N THR A 369 -14.51 8.42 17.99
CA THR A 369 -15.79 9.13 18.17
C THR A 369 -16.93 8.18 18.51
N ASP A 370 -17.94 8.65 19.24
CA ASP A 370 -19.09 7.86 19.71
C ASP A 370 -19.81 7.11 18.60
N SER A 371 -20.00 7.72 17.44
CA SER A 371 -20.64 7.10 16.29
C SER A 371 -19.88 5.87 15.77
N ARG A 372 -18.56 5.81 15.95
CA ARG A 372 -17.73 4.68 15.52
C ARG A 372 -17.82 3.50 16.46
N TYR A 373 -17.99 3.71 17.76
CA TYR A 373 -18.31 2.62 18.68
C TYR A 373 -19.62 1.93 18.28
N LEU A 374 -20.65 2.72 17.95
CA LEU A 374 -21.92 2.18 17.48
C LEU A 374 -21.77 1.37 16.20
N GLN A 375 -20.98 1.87 15.25
CA GLN A 375 -20.67 1.13 14.00
C GLN A 375 -19.99 -0.21 14.32
N VAL A 376 -18.96 -0.22 15.17
CA VAL A 376 -18.21 -1.43 15.53
C VAL A 376 -19.11 -2.48 16.17
N PHE A 377 -20.04 -2.08 17.04
CA PHE A 377 -21.00 -3.00 17.63
C PHE A 377 -22.02 -3.53 16.63
N GLY A 378 -22.44 -2.70 15.66
CA GLY A 378 -23.23 -3.15 14.52
C GLY A 378 -22.51 -4.19 13.68
N ASP A 379 -21.24 -3.97 13.36
CA ASP A 379 -20.40 -4.91 12.61
C ASP A 379 -20.21 -6.23 13.37
N ALA A 380 -20.12 -6.18 14.71
CA ALA A 380 -20.04 -7.38 15.56
C ALA A 380 -21.35 -8.17 15.56
N THR A 381 -22.49 -7.49 15.58
CA THR A 381 -23.80 -8.13 15.41
C THR A 381 -23.95 -8.76 14.04
N ASP A 382 -23.55 -8.08 12.98
CA ASP A 382 -23.55 -8.65 11.64
C ASP A 382 -22.69 -9.92 11.52
N ALA A 383 -21.56 -9.98 12.22
CA ALA A 383 -20.73 -11.18 12.29
C ALA A 383 -21.45 -12.33 13.02
N LEU A 384 -22.11 -12.05 14.15
CA LEU A 384 -22.91 -13.04 14.87
C LEU A 384 -24.10 -13.53 14.04
N LEU A 385 -24.82 -12.63 13.39
CA LEU A 385 -25.98 -12.99 12.59
C LEU A 385 -25.58 -13.90 11.40
N ARG A 386 -24.47 -13.60 10.74
CA ARG A 386 -23.89 -14.50 9.72
C ARG A 386 -23.49 -15.87 10.31
N TYR A 387 -22.88 -15.87 11.48
CA TYR A 387 -22.56 -17.10 12.20
C TYR A 387 -23.82 -17.93 12.50
N ALA A 388 -24.91 -17.29 12.85
CA ALA A 388 -26.20 -17.94 13.11
C ALA A 388 -26.98 -18.34 11.84
N GLY A 389 -26.51 -17.95 10.62
CA GLY A 389 -27.13 -18.30 9.35
C GLY A 389 -28.02 -17.20 8.75
N VAL A 390 -27.99 -15.98 9.29
CA VAL A 390 -28.63 -14.81 8.67
C VAL A 390 -27.65 -14.19 7.65
N ASP A 391 -27.45 -14.91 6.59
CA ASP A 391 -26.55 -14.54 5.48
C ASP A 391 -27.27 -13.78 4.36
N GLU A 392 -26.62 -13.62 3.21
CA GLU A 392 -27.19 -12.94 2.06
C GLU A 392 -28.38 -13.70 1.46
N ALA A 393 -28.33 -15.04 1.44
CA ALA A 393 -29.41 -15.88 0.95
C ALA A 393 -30.66 -15.75 1.85
N TYR A 394 -30.44 -15.72 3.18
CA TYR A 394 -31.50 -15.46 4.13
C TYR A 394 -32.16 -14.10 3.92
N ARG A 395 -31.38 -13.04 3.73
CA ARG A 395 -31.89 -11.69 3.43
C ARG A 395 -32.61 -11.64 2.08
N GLY A 396 -32.08 -12.33 1.08
CA GLY A 396 -32.70 -12.48 -0.24
C GLY A 396 -34.07 -13.17 -0.20
N SER A 397 -34.38 -13.94 0.86
CA SER A 397 -35.71 -14.53 1.10
C SER A 397 -36.77 -13.53 1.64
N GLY A 398 -36.42 -12.26 1.78
CA GLY A 398 -37.33 -11.22 2.27
C GLY A 398 -37.42 -11.12 3.79
N ARG A 399 -36.36 -11.51 4.50
CA ARG A 399 -36.28 -11.49 5.98
C ARG A 399 -35.02 -10.76 6.45
N ALA A 400 -35.11 -10.06 7.58
CA ALA A 400 -33.99 -9.36 8.16
C ALA A 400 -34.12 -9.20 9.67
N MET A 401 -33.00 -8.85 10.33
CA MET A 401 -32.96 -8.42 11.71
C MET A 401 -32.80 -6.91 11.76
N TYR A 402 -33.70 -6.20 12.46
CA TYR A 402 -33.65 -4.76 12.62
C TYR A 402 -33.33 -4.40 14.06
N THR A 403 -32.37 -3.49 14.22
CA THR A 403 -32.04 -2.93 15.53
C THR A 403 -33.20 -2.06 16.02
N VAL A 404 -33.67 -2.30 17.24
CA VAL A 404 -34.75 -1.50 17.86
C VAL A 404 -34.24 -0.72 19.07
N GLU A 405 -33.18 -1.18 19.71
CA GLU A 405 -32.56 -0.50 20.84
C GLU A 405 -31.07 -0.77 20.86
N THR A 406 -30.29 0.26 21.19
CA THR A 406 -28.84 0.14 21.47
C THR A 406 -28.50 1.02 22.67
N ARG A 407 -27.86 0.43 23.68
CA ARG A 407 -27.29 1.14 24.82
C ARG A 407 -25.77 0.94 24.76
N VAL A 408 -24.98 2.02 24.70
CA VAL A 408 -23.52 1.99 24.71
C VAL A 408 -22.99 2.57 26.02
N SER A 409 -21.98 1.94 26.59
CA SER A 409 -21.24 2.40 27.78
C SER A 409 -19.76 2.51 27.45
N HIS A 410 -19.18 3.69 27.62
CA HIS A 410 -17.75 3.93 27.43
C HIS A 410 -16.99 3.77 28.73
N LYS A 411 -15.81 3.11 28.70
CA LYS A 411 -14.95 2.89 29.87
C LYS A 411 -13.63 3.65 29.71
N THR A 412 -12.96 3.46 28.57
CA THR A 412 -11.72 4.18 28.21
C THR A 412 -11.77 4.61 26.76
N GLY A 413 -10.93 5.60 26.37
CA GLY A 413 -10.83 6.03 24.99
C GLY A 413 -9.95 5.09 24.18
N ALA A 414 -10.34 4.76 22.95
CA ALA A 414 -9.48 4.10 21.96
C ALA A 414 -8.85 5.15 21.06
N ARG A 415 -7.55 4.96 20.76
CA ARG A 415 -6.76 5.89 19.94
C ARG A 415 -6.62 5.39 18.51
N ALA A 416 -6.27 6.29 17.59
CA ALA A 416 -5.95 5.91 16.21
C ALA A 416 -4.93 4.78 16.17
N LEU A 417 -5.13 3.82 15.24
CA LEU A 417 -4.29 2.63 15.00
C LEU A 417 -4.33 1.57 16.11
N GLU A 418 -5.09 1.77 17.15
CA GLU A 418 -5.15 0.82 18.24
C GLU A 418 -5.90 -0.45 17.79
N PRO A 419 -5.29 -1.65 17.92
CA PRO A 419 -5.95 -2.89 17.59
C PRO A 419 -6.94 -3.29 18.70
N LEU A 420 -8.18 -3.54 18.30
CA LEU A 420 -9.31 -3.88 19.16
C LEU A 420 -9.96 -5.19 18.70
N TYR A 421 -10.68 -5.83 19.61
CA TYR A 421 -11.56 -6.94 19.26
C TYR A 421 -12.88 -6.86 20.06
N VAL A 422 -13.93 -7.44 19.48
CA VAL A 422 -15.25 -7.50 20.11
C VAL A 422 -15.57 -8.93 20.52
N THR A 423 -16.00 -9.10 21.78
CA THR A 423 -16.67 -10.31 22.23
C THR A 423 -18.17 -10.07 22.26
N THR A 424 -18.95 -11.06 21.80
CA THR A 424 -20.42 -11.00 21.74
C THR A 424 -21.03 -12.15 22.52
N ARG A 425 -22.03 -11.87 23.36
CA ARG A 425 -22.87 -12.85 24.04
C ARG A 425 -24.30 -12.71 23.62
N VAL A 426 -25.00 -13.82 23.47
CA VAL A 426 -26.46 -13.86 23.31
C VAL A 426 -27.10 -13.89 24.71
N LEU A 427 -27.85 -12.87 25.04
CA LEU A 427 -28.49 -12.73 26.36
C LEU A 427 -29.88 -13.38 26.42
N GLU A 428 -30.63 -13.27 25.29
CA GLU A 428 -32.00 -13.76 25.21
C GLU A 428 -32.41 -14.02 23.77
N VAL A 429 -33.11 -15.13 23.53
CA VAL A 429 -33.64 -15.50 22.21
C VAL A 429 -35.13 -15.75 22.31
N GLY A 430 -35.94 -14.80 21.84
CA GLY A 430 -37.38 -14.95 21.70
C GLY A 430 -37.78 -15.51 20.32
N ASP A 431 -39.08 -15.54 20.03
CA ASP A 431 -39.60 -15.96 18.74
C ASP A 431 -39.29 -14.97 17.62
N GLN A 432 -39.31 -13.68 17.95
CA GLN A 432 -39.17 -12.57 17.00
C GLN A 432 -38.05 -11.60 17.37
N HIS A 433 -37.32 -11.82 18.46
CA HIS A 433 -36.28 -10.90 18.93
C HIS A 433 -35.07 -11.63 19.48
N VAL A 434 -33.96 -10.93 19.53
CA VAL A 434 -32.73 -11.36 20.19
C VAL A 434 -32.11 -10.19 20.93
N ARG A 435 -31.59 -10.44 22.15
CA ARG A 435 -30.80 -9.48 22.93
C ARG A 435 -29.34 -9.93 22.97
N LEU A 436 -28.46 -8.98 22.70
CA LEU A 436 -27.01 -9.20 22.61
C LEU A 436 -26.28 -8.29 23.56
N ALA A 437 -25.17 -8.77 24.10
CA ALA A 437 -24.17 -7.94 24.79
C ALA A 437 -22.84 -8.04 24.04
N HIS A 438 -22.26 -6.87 23.80
CA HIS A 438 -20.94 -6.72 23.20
C HIS A 438 -19.97 -6.11 24.19
N ALA A 439 -18.71 -6.55 24.16
CA ALA A 439 -17.61 -5.95 24.88
C ALA A 439 -16.45 -5.70 23.92
N LEU A 440 -16.04 -4.45 23.78
CA LEU A 440 -14.92 -4.02 22.96
C LEU A 440 -13.67 -3.97 23.85
N HIS A 441 -12.66 -4.74 23.47
CA HIS A 441 -11.41 -4.87 24.22
C HIS A 441 -10.22 -4.37 23.42
N ARG A 442 -9.23 -3.81 24.11
CA ARG A 442 -7.91 -3.50 23.57
C ARG A 442 -7.08 -4.78 23.50
N ARG A 443 -6.53 -5.08 22.30
CA ARG A 443 -5.85 -6.36 22.04
C ARG A 443 -4.57 -6.56 22.84
N ARG A 444 -3.85 -5.48 23.23
CA ARG A 444 -2.54 -5.58 23.88
C ARG A 444 -2.59 -6.00 25.34
N ASP A 445 -3.68 -5.69 26.04
CA ASP A 445 -3.82 -5.82 27.50
C ASP A 445 -5.20 -6.33 27.94
N ASP A 446 -6.08 -6.67 26.99
CA ASP A 446 -7.47 -7.12 27.19
C ASP A 446 -8.35 -6.12 27.97
N GLU A 447 -7.93 -4.85 28.08
CA GLU A 447 -8.68 -3.80 28.76
C GLU A 447 -10.01 -3.54 28.05
N LEU A 448 -11.09 -3.49 28.85
CA LEU A 448 -12.43 -3.15 28.35
C LEU A 448 -12.51 -1.67 27.97
N VAL A 449 -12.71 -1.39 26.69
CA VAL A 449 -12.81 -0.04 26.13
C VAL A 449 -14.25 0.49 26.17
N ALA A 450 -15.20 -0.35 25.75
CA ALA A 450 -16.62 -0.01 25.75
C ALA A 450 -17.48 -1.28 25.76
N GLY A 451 -18.73 -1.15 26.20
CA GLY A 451 -19.73 -2.21 26.12
C GLY A 451 -20.99 -1.72 25.43
N ALA A 452 -21.76 -2.64 24.83
CA ALA A 452 -23.08 -2.33 24.30
C ALA A 452 -24.06 -3.47 24.59
N GLU A 453 -25.31 -3.10 24.86
CA GLU A 453 -26.45 -4.00 24.77
C GLU A 453 -27.32 -3.59 23.59
N GLN A 454 -27.77 -4.56 22.81
CA GLN A 454 -28.58 -4.33 21.63
C GLN A 454 -29.75 -5.30 21.59
N VAL A 455 -30.91 -4.77 21.15
CA VAL A 455 -32.14 -5.55 20.89
C VAL A 455 -32.42 -5.51 19.42
N TYR A 456 -32.60 -6.69 18.83
CA TYR A 456 -32.95 -6.88 17.43
C TYR A 456 -34.30 -7.57 17.31
N VAL A 457 -35.10 -7.13 16.32
CA VAL A 457 -36.38 -7.75 15.96
C VAL A 457 -36.29 -8.33 14.57
N HIS A 458 -36.73 -9.56 14.42
CA HIS A 458 -36.83 -10.24 13.13
C HIS A 458 -38.07 -9.76 12.37
N VAL A 459 -37.87 -9.33 11.12
CA VAL A 459 -38.91 -8.71 10.32
C VAL A 459 -39.01 -9.34 8.92
N SER A 460 -40.22 -9.28 8.35
CA SER A 460 -40.42 -9.47 6.93
C SER A 460 -40.11 -8.16 6.20
N THR A 461 -39.11 -8.12 5.32
CA THR A 461 -38.71 -6.90 4.61
C THR A 461 -39.78 -6.37 3.66
N PRO A 462 -40.63 -7.21 2.98
CA PRO A 462 -41.71 -6.70 2.17
C PRO A 462 -42.82 -5.99 2.95
N THR A 463 -43.04 -6.35 4.21
CA THR A 463 -44.14 -5.78 5.03
C THR A 463 -43.66 -4.85 6.14
N GLY A 464 -42.37 -4.88 6.50
CA GLY A 464 -41.80 -4.16 7.64
C GLY A 464 -42.31 -4.66 9.01
N LYS A 465 -43.07 -5.76 9.05
CA LYS A 465 -43.65 -6.27 10.30
C LYS A 465 -42.80 -7.35 10.94
N ALA A 466 -42.80 -7.38 12.27
CA ALA A 466 -42.19 -8.45 13.04
C ALA A 466 -42.78 -9.81 12.66
N THR A 467 -41.91 -10.79 12.49
CA THR A 467 -42.29 -12.16 12.12
C THR A 467 -41.37 -13.16 12.83
N PRO A 468 -41.83 -14.40 13.14
CA PRO A 468 -40.97 -15.39 13.77
C PRO A 468 -39.70 -15.70 12.96
N MET A 469 -38.60 -15.88 13.65
CA MET A 469 -37.34 -16.35 13.05
C MET A 469 -37.48 -17.77 12.51
N ASP A 470 -36.70 -18.11 11.48
CA ASP A 470 -36.60 -19.50 11.06
C ASP A 470 -36.12 -20.39 12.17
N ALA A 471 -36.69 -21.59 12.26
CA ALA A 471 -36.39 -22.54 13.33
C ALA A 471 -34.89 -22.87 13.41
N ALA A 472 -34.18 -22.95 12.27
CA ALA A 472 -32.74 -23.22 12.24
C ALA A 472 -31.93 -22.06 12.81
N VAL A 473 -32.23 -20.81 12.44
CA VAL A 473 -31.57 -19.61 12.95
C VAL A 473 -31.83 -19.44 14.44
N ARG A 474 -33.09 -19.58 14.84
CA ARG A 474 -33.47 -19.51 16.25
C ARG A 474 -32.77 -20.57 17.10
N ALA A 475 -32.73 -21.83 16.64
CA ALA A 475 -32.06 -22.93 17.33
C ALA A 475 -30.56 -22.65 17.50
N ARG A 476 -29.92 -22.11 16.48
CA ARG A 476 -28.49 -21.77 16.53
C ARG A 476 -28.19 -20.61 17.47
N LEU A 477 -29.02 -19.59 17.51
CA LEU A 477 -28.91 -18.49 18.48
C LEU A 477 -29.17 -18.98 19.92
N ALA A 478 -30.17 -19.83 20.12
CA ALA A 478 -30.50 -20.42 21.42
C ALA A 478 -29.38 -21.33 21.99
N GLN A 479 -28.59 -21.99 21.15
CA GLN A 479 -27.40 -22.73 21.57
C GLN A 479 -26.31 -21.83 22.16
N LEU A 480 -26.29 -20.55 21.80
CA LEU A 480 -25.34 -19.54 22.27
C LEU A 480 -25.84 -18.78 23.49
N GLU A 481 -27.11 -18.93 23.84
CA GLU A 481 -27.75 -18.20 24.91
C GLU A 481 -27.07 -18.49 26.27
N ALA A 482 -26.76 -17.43 27.01
CA ALA A 482 -26.17 -17.54 28.34
C ALA A 482 -27.20 -18.10 29.32
N SER A 483 -26.77 -19.06 30.19
CA SER A 483 -27.65 -19.56 31.24
C SER A 483 -28.16 -18.41 32.12
N PRO A 484 -29.42 -18.42 32.54
CA PRO A 484 -29.98 -17.41 33.45
C PRO A 484 -29.16 -17.37 34.76
N GLY A 485 -28.43 -16.27 34.99
CA GLY A 485 -27.60 -16.08 36.19
C GLY A 485 -26.11 -15.76 35.96
N GLY A 486 -25.63 -15.75 34.73
CA GLY A 486 -24.30 -15.25 34.37
C GLY A 486 -24.30 -13.73 34.35
N GLY A 487 -24.26 -13.08 35.52
CA GLY A 487 -24.26 -11.62 35.65
C GLY A 487 -23.14 -10.94 34.86
N HIS A 488 -23.39 -9.75 34.38
CA HIS A 488 -22.44 -8.85 33.73
C HIS A 488 -21.16 -8.76 34.60
N PRO A 489 -19.96 -8.70 34.01
CA PRO A 489 -18.73 -8.51 34.80
C PRO A 489 -18.75 -7.25 35.68
N GLU A 490 -19.70 -6.34 35.49
CA GLU A 490 -19.87 -5.11 36.26
C GLU A 490 -20.52 -5.27 37.63
N ASP A 491 -21.30 -6.35 37.89
CA ASP A 491 -22.00 -6.53 39.16
C ASP A 491 -21.08 -7.05 40.31
N ARG A 492 -19.80 -7.21 40.08
CA ARG A 492 -18.83 -7.72 41.08
C ARG A 492 -17.85 -6.69 41.65
N ARG A 493 -18.05 -5.37 41.40
CA ARG A 493 -17.26 -4.31 42.07
C ARG A 493 -18.19 -3.15 42.45
N SER A 494 -18.86 -3.30 43.59
CA SER A 494 -19.28 -2.18 44.42
C SER A 494 -18.14 -1.80 45.38
#